data_f17031e1b66fe0fb04a49a0b662254ea
#
_entry.id   f17031e1b66fe0fb04a49a0b662254ea
#
_cell.length_a   1.000
_cell.length_b   1.000
_cell.length_c   1.000
_cell.angle_alpha   90.00
_cell.angle_beta   90.00
_cell.angle_gamma   90.00
#
_symmetry.space_group_name_H-M   'P 1'
#
loop_
_entity.id
_entity.type
_entity.pdbx_description
1 polymer ?
#
loop_
_entity_poly.entity_id
_entity_poly.type
_entity_poly.pdbx_seq_one_letter_code
_entity_poly.pdbx_strand_id
1 'polypeptide(L)'
;MKFLFLLFFLSSFLWCQITIIHAGKLICGTSKDVKTVYSILIEKNKIIDVVEGYVDPGEGDQQIDLNNYTVIPGLMDMHVHLSGESNPKKYMDRFTLNLDDYAYQSVSYAEKTLMAGFTTVRDLGGPINTSLKKAIEKGHVIGPRIFSAGKALATTGGHADPTNGMNFVLTGDPGPKQGVINGVSDARKAVRQQYKNGADLIKITATGGVLSVAKSGENPQFKEDEIREIVSTADDYGMHVAAHAHGAEGMKRAILAGVRSIEHGTLMDEEVIKLMITNGTFYVPTISAGEFVASKAKIDGYYPDIVKPKAEKIGPQLKNTFKKAYKAGVKIAFGTDSGVSYHGENAKEFSYMVEAGMSHIDAIFSATKTASELIEKQDDLGTIEKGKIADVIAVRGNPLQKIEVLEEVVFVMKNGKIYKNLTK
;
A
#
# COMPACT_ATOMS: atom_id res chain seq x y z
N MET A 1 25.98 -70.51 4.30
CA MET A 1 24.81 -69.83 3.69
C MET A 1 24.90 -68.32 4.05
N LYS A 2 25.36 -67.52 3.12
CA LYS A 2 25.44 -66.07 3.29
C LYS A 2 24.18 -65.48 2.63
N PHE A 3 23.29 -64.90 3.40
CA PHE A 3 22.14 -64.13 2.87
C PHE A 3 22.61 -62.74 2.49
N LEU A 4 22.51 -62.42 1.20
CA LEU A 4 22.75 -61.10 0.63
C LEU A 4 21.41 -60.31 0.69
N PHE A 5 21.31 -59.33 1.59
CA PHE A 5 20.18 -58.38 1.62
C PHE A 5 20.41 -57.33 0.53
N LEU A 6 19.60 -57.39 -0.50
CA LEU A 6 19.54 -56.35 -1.54
C LEU A 6 18.61 -55.23 -1.03
N LEU A 7 19.19 -54.11 -0.58
CA LEU A 7 18.44 -52.90 -0.24
C LEU A 7 18.09 -52.19 -1.56
N PHE A 8 16.82 -52.32 -1.94
CA PHE A 8 16.25 -51.44 -3.00
C PHE A 8 16.05 -50.03 -2.40
N PHE A 9 16.92 -49.09 -2.80
CA PHE A 9 16.68 -47.66 -2.65
C PHE A 9 15.60 -47.28 -3.66
N LEU A 10 14.32 -47.21 -3.21
CA LEU A 10 13.29 -46.45 -3.93
C LEU A 10 13.66 -44.98 -3.78
N SER A 11 14.30 -44.40 -4.77
CA SER A 11 14.39 -42.96 -4.97
C SER A 11 12.97 -42.48 -5.31
N SER A 12 12.19 -42.06 -4.30
CA SER A 12 10.97 -41.28 -4.51
C SER A 12 11.42 -39.96 -5.18
N PHE A 13 11.30 -39.88 -6.48
CA PHE A 13 11.27 -38.59 -7.18
C PHE A 13 10.05 -37.83 -6.63
N LEU A 14 10.29 -36.89 -5.73
CA LEU A 14 9.33 -35.87 -5.36
C LEU A 14 9.10 -35.01 -6.61
N TRP A 15 8.13 -35.40 -7.44
CA TRP A 15 7.64 -34.54 -8.49
C TRP A 15 7.05 -33.30 -7.81
N CYS A 16 7.67 -32.14 -8.06
CA CYS A 16 7.15 -30.90 -7.53
C CYS A 16 5.94 -30.53 -8.39
N GLN A 17 4.76 -30.54 -7.78
CA GLN A 17 3.50 -30.20 -8.43
C GLN A 17 3.59 -28.78 -9.01
N ILE A 18 3.30 -28.62 -10.30
CA ILE A 18 3.22 -27.35 -11.00
C ILE A 18 1.76 -26.90 -11.03
N THR A 19 1.53 -25.61 -10.77
CA THR A 19 0.25 -24.97 -11.02
C THR A 19 0.33 -24.20 -12.34
N ILE A 20 -0.57 -24.51 -13.29
CA ILE A 20 -0.62 -23.91 -14.60
C ILE A 20 -1.88 -23.05 -14.69
N ILE A 21 -1.72 -21.74 -14.92
CA ILE A 21 -2.82 -20.81 -15.14
C ILE A 21 -2.94 -20.55 -16.65
N HIS A 22 -4.08 -20.88 -17.26
CA HIS A 22 -4.42 -20.54 -18.63
C HIS A 22 -5.08 -19.17 -18.68
N ALA A 23 -4.38 -18.16 -19.13
CA ALA A 23 -4.87 -16.78 -19.23
C ALA A 23 -5.39 -16.48 -20.63
N GLY A 24 -6.67 -16.06 -20.75
CA GLY A 24 -7.22 -15.62 -22.04
C GLY A 24 -6.63 -14.29 -22.49
N LYS A 25 -6.51 -13.35 -21.56
CA LYS A 25 -5.74 -12.11 -21.69
C LYS A 25 -4.77 -11.98 -20.54
N LEU A 26 -3.57 -11.48 -20.82
CA LEU A 26 -2.52 -11.29 -19.84
C LEU A 26 -1.92 -9.89 -19.98
N ILE A 27 -2.00 -9.10 -18.92
CA ILE A 27 -1.25 -7.85 -18.73
C ILE A 27 -0.11 -8.17 -17.77
N CYS A 28 1.07 -8.50 -18.30
CA CYS A 28 2.19 -8.97 -17.48
C CYS A 28 2.93 -7.87 -16.70
N GLY A 29 2.70 -6.60 -17.02
CA GLY A 29 3.38 -5.46 -16.36
C GLY A 29 4.77 -5.13 -16.94
N THR A 30 5.29 -5.91 -17.89
CA THR A 30 6.59 -5.67 -18.52
C THR A 30 6.53 -4.72 -19.71
N SER A 31 5.41 -4.75 -20.43
CA SER A 31 5.09 -3.86 -21.55
C SER A 31 3.64 -3.38 -21.46
N LYS A 32 3.29 -2.38 -22.27
CA LYS A 32 1.90 -1.89 -22.39
C LYS A 32 1.01 -2.82 -23.21
N ASP A 33 1.55 -3.90 -23.78
CA ASP A 33 0.82 -4.81 -24.63
C ASP A 33 0.00 -5.81 -23.82
N VAL A 34 -1.17 -6.15 -24.34
CA VAL A 34 -1.99 -7.26 -23.84
C VAL A 34 -1.64 -8.51 -24.63
N LYS A 35 -1.12 -9.50 -23.97
CA LYS A 35 -0.88 -10.84 -24.53
C LYS A 35 -2.19 -11.64 -24.50
N THR A 36 -2.38 -12.53 -25.45
CA THR A 36 -3.57 -13.42 -25.53
C THR A 36 -3.15 -14.86 -25.63
N VAL A 37 -3.90 -15.75 -24.95
CA VAL A 37 -3.64 -17.20 -24.95
C VAL A 37 -2.24 -17.50 -24.43
N TYR A 38 -2.05 -17.33 -23.12
CA TYR A 38 -0.79 -17.59 -22.41
C TYR A 38 -0.98 -18.55 -21.25
N SER A 39 0.06 -19.31 -20.94
CA SER A 39 0.16 -20.13 -19.73
C SER A 39 1.19 -19.54 -18.77
N ILE A 40 0.83 -19.47 -17.49
CA ILE A 40 1.73 -19.07 -16.39
C ILE A 40 2.01 -20.33 -15.59
N LEU A 41 3.25 -20.76 -15.54
CA LEU A 41 3.69 -21.96 -14.83
C LEU A 41 4.26 -21.55 -13.48
N ILE A 42 3.76 -22.17 -12.42
CA ILE A 42 4.10 -21.83 -11.04
C ILE A 42 4.54 -23.09 -10.29
N GLU A 43 5.71 -23.02 -9.69
CA GLU A 43 6.21 -24.03 -8.77
C GLU A 43 6.30 -23.43 -7.36
N LYS A 44 5.60 -24.02 -6.39
CA LYS A 44 5.49 -23.49 -5.02
C LYS A 44 4.96 -22.04 -5.03
N ASN A 45 5.85 -21.08 -4.81
CA ASN A 45 5.49 -19.66 -4.74
C ASN A 45 6.13 -18.80 -5.84
N LYS A 46 6.81 -19.43 -6.82
CA LYS A 46 7.53 -18.72 -7.88
C LYS A 46 6.96 -19.04 -9.25
N ILE A 47 6.89 -18.03 -10.10
CA ILE A 47 6.64 -18.19 -11.53
C ILE A 47 7.91 -18.78 -12.15
N ILE A 48 7.80 -19.97 -12.72
CA ILE A 48 8.94 -20.65 -13.37
C ILE A 48 9.01 -20.39 -14.86
N ASP A 49 7.86 -20.11 -15.50
CA ASP A 49 7.80 -19.68 -16.89
C ASP A 49 6.47 -18.98 -17.25
N VAL A 50 6.48 -18.23 -18.37
CA VAL A 50 5.31 -17.57 -18.96
C VAL A 50 5.38 -17.75 -20.46
N VAL A 51 4.57 -18.66 -21.01
CA VAL A 51 4.68 -19.13 -22.38
C VAL A 51 3.41 -18.84 -23.20
N GLU A 52 3.58 -18.62 -24.49
CA GLU A 52 2.47 -18.48 -25.43
C GLU A 52 1.82 -19.86 -25.68
N GLY A 53 0.49 -19.87 -25.79
CA GLY A 53 -0.31 -21.09 -25.91
C GLY A 53 -0.74 -21.66 -24.55
N TYR A 54 -1.65 -22.63 -24.60
CA TYR A 54 -2.08 -23.37 -23.42
C TYR A 54 -1.27 -24.66 -23.30
N VAL A 55 -0.53 -24.77 -22.17
CA VAL A 55 0.29 -25.94 -21.83
C VAL A 55 -0.61 -26.96 -21.14
N ASP A 56 -0.62 -28.21 -21.65
CA ASP A 56 -1.33 -29.30 -21.00
C ASP A 56 -0.67 -29.68 -19.66
N PRO A 57 -1.45 -29.94 -18.61
CA PRO A 57 -0.92 -30.34 -17.32
C PRO A 57 -0.29 -31.74 -17.40
N GLY A 58 0.86 -31.91 -16.76
CA GLY A 58 1.45 -33.23 -16.53
C GLY A 58 0.72 -33.99 -15.41
N GLU A 59 1.15 -35.25 -15.20
CA GLU A 59 0.59 -36.06 -14.12
C GLU A 59 0.85 -35.41 -12.74
N GLY A 60 -0.21 -35.12 -12.00
CA GLY A 60 -0.12 -34.48 -10.69
C GLY A 60 -0.14 -32.95 -10.69
N ASP A 61 -0.09 -32.30 -11.86
CA ASP A 61 -0.16 -30.86 -11.97
C ASP A 61 -1.59 -30.33 -11.74
N GLN A 62 -1.66 -29.07 -11.29
CA GLN A 62 -2.93 -28.34 -11.11
C GLN A 62 -3.16 -27.37 -12.27
N GLN A 63 -4.27 -27.49 -12.97
CA GLN A 63 -4.69 -26.49 -13.96
C GLN A 63 -5.73 -25.54 -13.38
N ILE A 64 -5.56 -24.24 -13.68
CA ILE A 64 -6.52 -23.16 -13.37
C ILE A 64 -6.90 -22.52 -14.68
N ASP A 65 -8.17 -22.67 -15.06
CA ASP A 65 -8.71 -22.12 -16.30
C ASP A 65 -9.21 -20.68 -16.10
N LEU A 66 -8.47 -19.72 -16.65
CA LEU A 66 -8.81 -18.30 -16.72
C LEU A 66 -8.90 -17.81 -18.19
N ASN A 67 -9.25 -18.67 -19.12
CA ASN A 67 -9.28 -18.37 -20.56
C ASN A 67 -10.30 -17.26 -20.93
N ASN A 68 -11.34 -17.05 -20.12
CA ASN A 68 -12.35 -16.00 -20.31
C ASN A 68 -12.08 -14.74 -19.49
N TYR A 69 -10.91 -14.62 -18.84
CA TYR A 69 -10.57 -13.56 -17.91
C TYR A 69 -9.33 -12.78 -18.37
N THR A 70 -9.19 -11.57 -17.83
CA THR A 70 -7.93 -10.84 -17.92
C THR A 70 -7.13 -11.07 -16.65
N VAL A 71 -5.94 -11.65 -16.80
CA VAL A 71 -4.97 -11.93 -15.73
C VAL A 71 -3.98 -10.79 -15.65
N ILE A 72 -3.72 -10.31 -14.44
CA ILE A 72 -2.77 -9.23 -14.15
C ILE A 72 -1.97 -9.57 -12.88
N PRO A 73 -0.82 -8.92 -12.63
CA PRO A 73 -0.11 -9.07 -11.35
C PRO A 73 -1.01 -8.71 -10.16
N GLY A 74 -0.75 -9.33 -9.02
CA GLY A 74 -1.39 -8.91 -7.77
C GLY A 74 -1.23 -7.41 -7.53
N LEU A 75 -2.32 -6.73 -7.21
CA LEU A 75 -2.34 -5.28 -6.98
C LEU A 75 -1.61 -4.92 -5.70
N MET A 76 -1.06 -3.71 -5.68
CA MET A 76 -0.29 -3.17 -4.57
C MET A 76 -0.83 -1.79 -4.18
N ASP A 77 -1.15 -1.59 -2.91
CA ASP A 77 -1.61 -0.31 -2.36
C ASP A 77 -0.52 0.28 -1.44
N MET A 78 0.07 1.39 -1.85
CA MET A 78 1.23 1.98 -1.18
C MET A 78 0.86 2.94 -0.06
N HIS A 79 -0.43 3.04 0.30
CA HIS A 79 -0.88 3.83 1.45
C HIS A 79 -2.17 3.27 2.03
N VAL A 80 -2.05 2.49 3.09
CA VAL A 80 -3.19 1.99 3.87
C VAL A 80 -2.96 2.14 5.37
N HIS A 81 -4.03 1.99 6.16
CA HIS A 81 -4.05 1.94 7.62
C HIS A 81 -4.94 0.79 8.09
N LEU A 82 -4.42 -0.44 8.10
CA LEU A 82 -5.18 -1.65 8.43
C LEU A 82 -5.64 -1.74 9.90
N SER A 83 -5.17 -0.82 10.76
CA SER A 83 -5.57 -0.76 12.17
C SER A 83 -6.94 -0.14 12.41
N GLY A 84 -7.61 0.38 11.40
CA GLY A 84 -8.92 1.03 11.57
C GLY A 84 -9.61 1.32 10.26
N GLU A 85 -10.88 1.71 10.37
CA GLU A 85 -11.72 2.13 9.26
C GLU A 85 -12.56 3.34 9.68
N SER A 86 -12.90 4.21 8.74
CA SER A 86 -13.67 5.42 9.04
C SER A 86 -15.07 5.07 9.55
N ASN A 87 -15.43 5.68 10.68
CA ASN A 87 -16.77 5.59 11.26
C ASN A 87 -17.06 6.86 12.06
N PRO A 88 -18.36 7.18 12.34
CA PRO A 88 -18.72 8.38 13.10
C PRO A 88 -18.19 8.41 14.54
N LYS A 89 -17.82 7.26 15.12
CA LYS A 89 -17.30 7.15 16.48
C LYS A 89 -15.76 7.16 16.54
N LYS A 90 -15.07 7.27 15.40
CA LYS A 90 -13.60 7.13 15.30
C LYS A 90 -12.82 7.97 16.33
N TYR A 91 -13.32 9.18 16.64
CA TYR A 91 -12.69 10.03 17.67
C TYR A 91 -12.91 9.51 19.09
N MET A 92 -14.06 8.87 19.36
CA MET A 92 -14.35 8.23 20.65
C MET A 92 -13.62 6.89 20.81
N ASP A 93 -13.45 6.14 19.73
CA ASP A 93 -12.76 4.85 19.72
C ASP A 93 -11.35 4.96 20.31
N ARG A 94 -10.68 6.12 20.16
CA ARG A 94 -9.36 6.40 20.75
C ARG A 94 -9.34 6.36 22.29
N PHE A 95 -10.50 6.50 22.93
CA PHE A 95 -10.65 6.47 24.39
C PHE A 95 -11.27 5.18 24.91
N THR A 96 -11.94 4.42 24.06
CA THR A 96 -12.75 3.27 24.45
C THR A 96 -12.19 1.94 23.98
N LEU A 97 -11.38 1.92 22.90
CA LEU A 97 -10.80 0.70 22.35
C LEU A 97 -9.39 0.44 22.90
N ASN A 98 -9.13 -0.81 23.24
CA ASN A 98 -7.81 -1.32 23.58
C ASN A 98 -7.08 -1.83 22.33
N LEU A 99 -5.79 -2.16 22.46
CA LEU A 99 -5.00 -2.68 21.34
C LEU A 99 -5.55 -3.99 20.78
N ASP A 100 -6.15 -4.81 21.62
CA ASP A 100 -6.75 -6.09 21.22
C ASP A 100 -8.00 -5.88 20.35
N ASP A 101 -8.80 -4.84 20.63
CA ASP A 101 -9.96 -4.50 19.81
C ASP A 101 -9.51 -4.10 18.40
N TYR A 102 -8.49 -3.25 18.29
CA TYR A 102 -7.87 -2.91 17.01
C TYR A 102 -7.29 -4.13 16.29
N ALA A 103 -6.66 -5.05 17.02
CA ALA A 103 -6.10 -6.27 16.44
C ALA A 103 -7.18 -7.15 15.82
N TYR A 104 -8.30 -7.41 16.52
CA TYR A 104 -9.39 -8.22 16.00
C TYR A 104 -10.11 -7.56 14.82
N GLN A 105 -10.34 -6.24 14.85
CA GLN A 105 -10.93 -5.52 13.72
C GLN A 105 -10.03 -5.59 12.48
N SER A 106 -8.71 -5.45 12.67
CA SER A 106 -7.74 -5.45 11.57
C SER A 106 -7.69 -6.76 10.78
N VAL A 107 -8.07 -7.89 11.39
CA VAL A 107 -8.17 -9.18 10.69
C VAL A 107 -9.16 -9.09 9.52
N SER A 108 -10.34 -8.53 9.78
CA SER A 108 -11.37 -8.34 8.73
C SER A 108 -10.90 -7.35 7.65
N TYR A 109 -10.23 -6.27 8.05
CA TYR A 109 -9.73 -5.27 7.09
C TYR A 109 -8.64 -5.84 6.18
N ALA A 110 -7.72 -6.63 6.74
CA ALA A 110 -6.69 -7.30 5.97
C ALA A 110 -7.28 -8.31 4.97
N GLU A 111 -8.26 -9.11 5.40
CA GLU A 111 -8.94 -10.07 4.53
C GLU A 111 -9.68 -9.37 3.39
N LYS A 112 -10.50 -8.34 3.67
CA LYS A 112 -11.20 -7.53 2.65
C LYS A 112 -10.23 -6.97 1.62
N THR A 113 -9.10 -6.43 2.06
CA THR A 113 -8.07 -5.85 1.18
C THR A 113 -7.47 -6.91 0.26
N LEU A 114 -7.12 -8.10 0.78
CA LEU A 114 -6.62 -9.20 -0.04
C LEU A 114 -7.67 -9.70 -1.03
N MET A 115 -8.94 -9.88 -0.60
CA MET A 115 -10.02 -10.37 -1.45
C MET A 115 -10.42 -9.38 -2.55
N ALA A 116 -10.07 -8.08 -2.39
CA ALA A 116 -10.18 -7.07 -3.44
C ALA A 116 -9.00 -7.11 -4.44
N GLY A 117 -8.06 -8.07 -4.30
CA GLY A 117 -6.95 -8.26 -5.22
C GLY A 117 -5.64 -7.57 -4.83
N PHE A 118 -5.59 -6.85 -3.72
CA PHE A 118 -4.39 -6.20 -3.23
C PHE A 118 -3.55 -7.22 -2.44
N THR A 119 -2.59 -7.85 -3.12
CA THR A 119 -1.73 -8.89 -2.54
C THR A 119 -0.61 -8.33 -1.69
N THR A 120 -0.26 -7.06 -1.89
CA THR A 120 0.78 -6.35 -1.12
C THR A 120 0.28 -4.95 -0.75
N VAL A 121 0.60 -4.51 0.46
CA VAL A 121 0.29 -3.14 0.93
C VAL A 121 1.46 -2.53 1.69
N ARG A 122 1.54 -1.20 1.66
CA ARG A 122 2.39 -0.40 2.55
C ARG A 122 1.50 0.26 3.60
N ASP A 123 1.56 -0.22 4.83
CA ASP A 123 0.79 0.32 5.96
C ASP A 123 1.58 1.44 6.63
N LEU A 124 1.09 2.67 6.48
CA LEU A 124 1.79 3.89 6.87
C LEU A 124 1.48 4.37 8.29
N GLY A 125 0.98 3.48 9.13
CA GLY A 125 0.90 3.75 10.55
C GLY A 125 -0.32 3.18 11.24
N GLY A 126 -0.09 2.66 12.42
CA GLY A 126 -1.14 2.12 13.26
C GLY A 126 -0.57 1.44 14.51
N PRO A 127 -1.40 1.21 15.53
CA PRO A 127 -0.94 0.66 16.79
C PRO A 127 -0.57 -0.84 16.71
N ILE A 128 -1.10 -1.58 15.71
CA ILE A 128 -0.96 -3.06 15.66
C ILE A 128 -0.39 -3.58 14.33
N ASN A 129 -0.05 -2.71 13.37
CA ASN A 129 0.30 -3.09 12.00
C ASN A 129 1.52 -4.04 11.92
N THR A 130 2.55 -3.84 12.74
CA THR A 130 3.70 -4.78 12.82
C THR A 130 3.32 -6.14 13.39
N SER A 131 2.37 -6.20 14.31
CA SER A 131 1.84 -7.47 14.85
C SER A 131 0.96 -8.18 13.84
N LEU A 132 0.10 -7.45 13.12
CA LEU A 132 -0.71 -7.98 12.03
C LEU A 132 0.16 -8.56 10.90
N LYS A 133 1.22 -7.83 10.48
CA LYS A 133 2.22 -8.32 9.53
C LYS A 133 2.75 -9.70 9.95
N LYS A 134 3.26 -9.82 11.19
CA LYS A 134 3.81 -11.07 11.72
C LYS A 134 2.76 -12.21 11.77
N ALA A 135 1.51 -11.89 12.08
CA ALA A 135 0.43 -12.87 12.12
C ALA A 135 0.09 -13.40 10.70
N ILE A 136 0.09 -12.54 9.70
CA ILE A 136 -0.11 -12.92 8.29
C ILE A 136 1.07 -13.74 7.76
N GLU A 137 2.32 -13.34 8.03
CA GLU A 137 3.53 -14.07 7.63
C GLU A 137 3.58 -15.49 8.21
N LYS A 138 3.09 -15.65 9.44
CA LYS A 138 2.99 -16.98 10.12
C LYS A 138 1.75 -17.78 9.72
N GLY A 139 0.86 -17.22 8.88
CA GLY A 139 -0.36 -17.89 8.46
C GLY A 139 -1.48 -17.94 9.50
N HIS A 140 -1.38 -17.18 10.59
CA HIS A 140 -2.43 -17.10 11.61
C HIS A 140 -3.61 -16.24 11.16
N VAL A 141 -3.38 -15.28 10.25
CA VAL A 141 -4.36 -14.36 9.72
C VAL A 141 -4.26 -14.34 8.20
N ILE A 142 -5.40 -14.27 7.52
CA ILE A 142 -5.48 -14.06 6.06
C ILE A 142 -5.36 -12.55 5.79
N GLY A 143 -4.47 -12.17 4.86
CA GLY A 143 -4.28 -10.78 4.47
C GLY A 143 -3.18 -10.60 3.45
N PRO A 144 -2.94 -9.36 2.98
CA PRO A 144 -1.88 -9.02 2.04
C PRO A 144 -0.48 -9.15 2.68
N ARG A 145 0.55 -9.12 1.87
CA ARG A 145 1.93 -8.86 2.34
C ARG A 145 2.01 -7.41 2.81
N ILE A 146 2.48 -7.18 4.03
CA ILE A 146 2.51 -5.84 4.64
C ILE A 146 3.94 -5.34 4.74
N PHE A 147 4.20 -4.14 4.20
CA PHE A 147 5.35 -3.30 4.53
C PHE A 147 4.89 -2.25 5.53
N SER A 148 5.37 -2.34 6.76
CA SER A 148 4.83 -1.58 7.90
C SER A 148 5.76 -0.45 8.31
N ALA A 149 5.22 0.76 8.47
CA ALA A 149 5.93 1.90 9.04
C ALA A 149 5.96 1.90 10.59
N GLY A 150 5.24 0.98 11.23
CA GLY A 150 5.04 1.07 12.68
C GLY A 150 4.20 2.29 13.05
N LYS A 151 4.69 3.13 13.96
CA LYS A 151 4.06 4.42 14.30
C LYS A 151 4.60 5.52 13.39
N ALA A 152 3.72 6.36 12.86
CA ALA A 152 4.13 7.58 12.18
C ALA A 152 4.83 8.53 13.16
N LEU A 153 5.83 9.28 12.65
CA LEU A 153 6.56 10.29 13.43
C LEU A 153 5.94 11.68 13.18
N ALA A 154 5.75 12.42 14.25
CA ALA A 154 5.25 13.79 14.25
C ALA A 154 6.02 14.66 15.24
N THR A 155 5.90 15.97 15.12
CA THR A 155 6.30 16.89 16.18
C THR A 155 5.21 17.01 17.22
N THR A 156 5.51 17.56 18.41
CA THR A 156 4.47 17.90 19.40
C THR A 156 3.40 18.80 18.78
N GLY A 157 2.13 18.38 18.89
CA GLY A 157 0.99 19.05 18.24
C GLY A 157 0.93 18.85 16.73
N GLY A 158 1.83 18.04 16.13
CA GLY A 158 1.83 17.68 14.71
C GLY A 158 0.71 16.70 14.36
N HIS A 159 0.48 16.49 13.06
CA HIS A 159 -0.69 15.73 12.56
C HIS A 159 -0.81 14.33 13.16
N ALA A 160 0.29 13.59 13.28
CA ALA A 160 0.30 12.25 13.88
C ALA A 160 0.63 12.21 15.37
N ASP A 161 0.64 13.35 16.07
CA ASP A 161 0.74 13.35 17.53
C ASP A 161 -0.47 12.62 18.13
N PRO A 162 -0.27 11.50 18.83
CA PRO A 162 -1.36 10.66 19.33
C PRO A 162 -2.22 11.36 20.37
N THR A 163 -1.77 12.48 20.92
CA THR A 163 -2.46 13.22 22.00
C THR A 163 -3.29 14.40 21.50
N ASN A 164 -3.27 14.69 20.19
CA ASN A 164 -4.05 15.80 19.62
C ASN A 164 -5.55 15.68 19.93
N GLY A 165 -6.12 16.74 20.50
CA GLY A 165 -7.53 16.81 20.86
C GLY A 165 -7.92 16.03 22.12
N MET A 166 -6.94 15.51 22.86
CA MET A 166 -7.15 14.82 24.13
C MET A 166 -6.95 15.73 25.32
N ASN A 167 -7.56 15.38 26.44
CA ASN A 167 -7.31 16.04 27.72
C ASN A 167 -5.85 15.75 28.17
N PHE A 168 -5.06 16.82 28.32
CA PHE A 168 -3.63 16.72 28.67
C PHE A 168 -3.36 16.01 30.02
N VAL A 169 -4.32 16.02 30.96
CA VAL A 169 -4.19 15.32 32.24
C VAL A 169 -4.18 13.81 32.04
N LEU A 170 -4.80 13.28 30.94
CA LEU A 170 -4.91 11.86 30.65
C LEU A 170 -3.77 11.33 29.76
N THR A 171 -3.06 12.21 29.05
CA THR A 171 -2.15 11.77 27.98
C THR A 171 -0.66 11.94 28.28
N GLY A 172 -0.30 12.78 29.25
CA GLY A 172 1.08 13.11 29.56
C GLY A 172 1.80 13.80 28.38
N ASP A 173 3.13 13.70 28.37
CA ASP A 173 4.01 14.28 27.34
C ASP A 173 4.66 13.15 26.52
N PRO A 174 4.13 12.83 25.33
CA PRO A 174 4.67 11.76 24.50
C PRO A 174 6.01 12.15 23.86
N GLY A 175 6.92 11.17 23.75
CA GLY A 175 8.23 11.35 23.17
C GLY A 175 8.54 10.38 22.02
N PRO A 176 9.84 10.18 21.67
CA PRO A 176 10.25 9.35 20.53
C PRO A 176 9.70 7.92 20.54
N LYS A 177 9.46 7.33 21.71
CA LYS A 177 8.85 6.00 21.84
C LYS A 177 7.41 5.97 21.34
N GLN A 178 6.68 7.06 21.48
CA GLN A 178 5.31 7.22 21.03
C GLN A 178 5.22 7.79 19.60
N GLY A 179 6.36 8.15 19.00
CA GLY A 179 6.45 8.74 17.67
C GLY A 179 6.42 10.27 17.68
N VAL A 180 6.57 10.93 18.84
CA VAL A 180 6.64 12.39 18.93
C VAL A 180 8.09 12.82 19.12
N ILE A 181 8.54 13.75 18.27
CA ILE A 181 9.95 14.19 18.24
C ILE A 181 10.04 15.71 18.21
N ASN A 182 11.06 16.23 18.88
CA ASN A 182 11.41 17.65 18.87
C ASN A 182 12.93 17.76 18.79
N GLY A 183 13.44 18.01 17.59
CA GLY A 183 14.87 18.12 17.30
C GLY A 183 15.56 16.83 16.86
N VAL A 184 16.78 16.99 16.39
CA VAL A 184 17.62 15.97 15.74
C VAL A 184 17.86 14.73 16.61
N SER A 185 18.08 14.91 17.91
CA SER A 185 18.33 13.79 18.84
C SER A 185 17.12 12.87 18.99
N ASP A 186 15.92 13.46 19.08
CA ASP A 186 14.68 12.72 19.17
C ASP A 186 14.36 12.02 17.83
N ALA A 187 14.62 12.68 16.70
CA ALA A 187 14.49 12.13 15.37
C ALA A 187 15.27 10.82 15.22
N ARG A 188 16.56 10.85 15.55
CA ARG A 188 17.44 9.67 15.55
C ARG A 188 16.94 8.56 16.47
N LYS A 189 16.52 8.91 17.67
CA LYS A 189 15.99 7.96 18.65
C LYS A 189 14.70 7.30 18.18
N ALA A 190 13.80 8.08 17.58
CA ALA A 190 12.52 7.58 17.08
C ALA A 190 12.69 6.60 15.91
N VAL A 191 13.54 6.90 14.92
CA VAL A 191 13.85 5.99 13.82
C VAL A 191 14.38 4.65 14.34
N ARG A 192 15.36 4.69 15.24
CA ARG A 192 15.91 3.48 15.88
C ARG A 192 14.87 2.71 16.68
N GLN A 193 13.91 3.40 17.28
CA GLN A 193 12.79 2.76 18.00
C GLN A 193 11.84 2.06 17.01
N GLN A 194 11.50 2.68 15.86
CA GLN A 194 10.67 2.02 14.85
C GLN A 194 11.38 0.78 14.26
N TYR A 195 12.67 0.88 13.95
CA TYR A 195 13.46 -0.28 13.53
C TYR A 195 13.42 -1.42 14.56
N LYS A 196 13.67 -1.11 15.83
CA LYS A 196 13.58 -2.09 16.93
C LYS A 196 12.21 -2.76 17.03
N ASN A 197 11.13 -2.02 16.71
CA ASN A 197 9.76 -2.51 16.74
C ASN A 197 9.39 -3.36 15.50
N GLY A 198 10.29 -3.44 14.50
CA GLY A 198 10.11 -4.24 13.28
C GLY A 198 9.41 -3.49 12.14
N ALA A 199 9.56 -2.17 12.09
CA ALA A 199 9.15 -1.38 10.92
C ALA A 199 10.08 -1.67 9.72
N ASP A 200 9.51 -1.63 8.50
CA ASP A 200 10.21 -1.79 7.23
C ASP A 200 10.58 -0.45 6.61
N LEU A 201 9.95 0.61 7.05
CA LEU A 201 10.13 1.98 6.56
C LEU A 201 9.73 2.96 7.66
N ILE A 202 10.00 4.25 7.42
CA ILE A 202 9.59 5.34 8.31
C ILE A 202 8.47 6.15 7.65
N LYS A 203 7.44 6.52 8.40
CA LYS A 203 6.43 7.52 8.02
C LYS A 203 6.60 8.76 8.87
N ILE A 204 6.60 9.92 8.21
CA ILE A 204 6.53 11.24 8.88
C ILE A 204 5.28 12.00 8.46
N THR A 205 4.85 12.96 9.27
CA THR A 205 3.82 13.95 8.91
C THR A 205 4.47 15.32 8.75
N ALA A 206 4.96 15.61 7.52
CA ALA A 206 5.71 16.82 7.23
C ALA A 206 4.86 18.10 7.31
N THR A 207 3.54 17.99 7.18
CA THR A 207 2.57 19.08 7.35
C THR A 207 1.44 18.71 8.30
N GLY A 208 0.60 19.68 8.64
CA GLY A 208 -0.71 19.43 9.20
C GLY A 208 -1.55 18.53 8.28
N GLY A 209 -2.67 18.03 8.80
CA GLY A 209 -3.57 17.12 8.07
C GLY A 209 -5.04 17.51 8.18
N VAL A 210 -5.86 16.98 7.27
CA VAL A 210 -7.29 17.30 7.19
C VAL A 210 -8.05 16.81 8.42
N LEU A 211 -7.81 15.56 8.82
CA LEU A 211 -8.58 14.89 9.89
C LEU A 211 -8.03 15.12 11.31
N SER A 212 -6.91 15.82 11.47
CA SER A 212 -6.41 16.15 12.81
C SER A 212 -7.24 17.29 13.45
N VAL A 213 -7.39 17.20 14.78
CA VAL A 213 -8.01 18.25 15.60
C VAL A 213 -6.98 19.37 15.80
N ALA A 214 -6.64 20.06 14.70
CA ALA A 214 -5.66 21.15 14.63
C ALA A 214 -6.10 22.19 13.59
N LYS A 215 -5.70 23.45 13.80
CA LYS A 215 -6.14 24.59 12.94
C LYS A 215 -5.61 24.48 11.51
N SER A 216 -4.33 24.19 11.35
CA SER A 216 -3.71 24.12 10.02
C SER A 216 -3.70 22.70 9.48
N GLY A 217 -4.08 22.54 8.20
CA GLY A 217 -3.93 21.31 7.43
C GLY A 217 -2.71 21.31 6.49
N GLU A 218 -2.06 22.45 6.28
CA GLU A 218 -1.06 22.61 5.21
C GLU A 218 0.31 23.14 5.64
N ASN A 219 0.40 23.76 6.82
CA ASN A 219 1.66 24.33 7.29
C ASN A 219 2.69 23.23 7.60
N PRO A 220 4.00 23.49 7.32
CA PRO A 220 5.06 22.56 7.66
C PRO A 220 5.16 22.39 9.18
N GLN A 221 5.42 21.16 9.63
CA GLN A 221 5.47 20.81 11.04
C GLN A 221 6.84 20.32 11.49
N PHE A 222 7.73 19.99 10.54
CA PHE A 222 9.13 19.66 10.80
C PHE A 222 10.06 20.76 10.32
N LYS A 223 11.19 20.89 10.98
CA LYS A 223 12.35 21.61 10.45
C LYS A 223 13.11 20.70 9.48
N GLU A 224 13.88 21.31 8.58
CA GLU A 224 14.61 20.56 7.56
C GLU A 224 15.69 19.65 8.15
N ASP A 225 16.38 20.10 9.18
CA ASP A 225 17.41 19.33 9.88
C ASP A 225 16.82 18.07 10.59
N GLU A 226 15.61 18.16 11.12
CA GLU A 226 14.91 17.02 11.70
C GLU A 226 14.59 15.97 10.63
N ILE A 227 14.07 16.39 9.44
CA ILE A 227 13.75 15.46 8.35
C ILE A 227 15.04 14.83 7.80
N ARG A 228 16.10 15.61 7.62
CA ARG A 228 17.42 15.10 7.19
C ARG A 228 17.97 14.04 8.14
N GLU A 229 17.85 14.26 9.44
CA GLU A 229 18.26 13.28 10.43
C GLU A 229 17.42 12.01 10.38
N ILE A 230 16.08 12.14 10.18
CA ILE A 230 15.20 10.99 10.01
C ILE A 230 15.62 10.17 8.78
N VAL A 231 15.83 10.82 7.63
CA VAL A 231 16.23 10.16 6.38
C VAL A 231 17.59 9.50 6.54
N SER A 232 18.60 10.23 6.99
CA SER A 232 19.94 9.69 7.17
C SER A 232 19.98 8.50 8.13
N THR A 233 19.26 8.59 9.26
CA THR A 233 19.19 7.46 10.19
C THR A 233 18.40 6.28 9.62
N ALA A 234 17.35 6.53 8.82
CA ALA A 234 16.60 5.46 8.16
C ALA A 234 17.47 4.72 7.13
N ASP A 235 18.25 5.45 6.35
CA ASP A 235 19.19 4.90 5.37
C ASP A 235 20.24 3.98 6.01
N ASP A 236 20.76 4.32 7.21
CA ASP A 236 21.68 3.48 7.99
C ASP A 236 21.08 2.09 8.30
N TYR A 237 19.76 1.98 8.33
CA TYR A 237 19.01 0.74 8.58
C TYR A 237 18.38 0.14 7.33
N GLY A 238 18.68 0.65 6.13
CA GLY A 238 18.08 0.20 4.86
C GLY A 238 16.59 0.47 4.75
N MET A 239 16.09 1.52 5.42
CA MET A 239 14.69 1.93 5.41
C MET A 239 14.53 3.24 4.64
N HIS A 240 13.50 3.35 3.82
CA HIS A 240 13.12 4.61 3.19
C HIS A 240 12.09 5.39 4.03
N VAL A 241 11.90 6.69 3.71
CA VAL A 241 10.97 7.58 4.40
C VAL A 241 9.81 7.96 3.48
N ALA A 242 8.57 7.82 3.96
CA ALA A 242 7.34 8.31 3.36
C ALA A 242 6.84 9.54 4.12
N ALA A 243 6.44 10.61 3.40
CA ALA A 243 6.04 11.87 4.01
C ALA A 243 4.59 12.25 3.66
N HIS A 244 3.68 12.25 4.65
CA HIS A 244 2.42 12.96 4.53
C HIS A 244 2.69 14.44 4.34
N ALA A 245 2.14 15.05 3.30
CA ALA A 245 2.25 16.48 3.08
C ALA A 245 1.10 17.01 2.21
N HIS A 246 0.43 18.06 2.69
CA HIS A 246 -0.57 18.79 1.91
C HIS A 246 -0.04 20.11 1.35
N GLY A 247 0.72 20.87 2.11
CA GLY A 247 1.25 22.18 1.72
C GLY A 247 2.61 22.10 1.02
N ALA A 248 2.85 22.99 0.05
CA ALA A 248 4.04 23.01 -0.80
C ALA A 248 5.35 23.15 -0.01
N GLU A 249 5.40 24.01 1.00
CA GLU A 249 6.61 24.23 1.81
C GLU A 249 7.04 22.97 2.55
N GLY A 250 6.08 22.21 3.15
CA GLY A 250 6.40 20.94 3.81
C GLY A 250 6.87 19.88 2.82
N MET A 251 6.29 19.84 1.62
CA MET A 251 6.75 18.96 0.54
C MET A 251 8.17 19.29 0.10
N LYS A 252 8.51 20.57 -0.10
CA LYS A 252 9.86 20.99 -0.49
C LYS A 252 10.90 20.55 0.54
N ARG A 253 10.67 20.82 1.83
CA ARG A 253 11.57 20.36 2.90
C ARG A 253 11.76 18.85 2.90
N ALA A 254 10.66 18.10 2.75
CA ALA A 254 10.70 16.65 2.73
C ALA A 254 11.48 16.11 1.51
N ILE A 255 11.22 16.62 0.31
CA ILE A 255 11.90 16.19 -0.92
C ILE A 255 13.39 16.52 -0.87
N LEU A 256 13.76 17.74 -0.45
CA LEU A 256 15.15 18.19 -0.35
C LEU A 256 15.92 17.43 0.77
N ALA A 257 15.22 16.93 1.76
CA ALA A 257 15.79 16.06 2.76
C ALA A 257 15.96 14.59 2.31
N GLY A 258 15.41 14.19 1.15
CA GLY A 258 15.60 12.87 0.56
C GLY A 258 14.49 11.86 0.85
N VAL A 259 13.27 12.30 1.18
CA VAL A 259 12.16 11.34 1.34
C VAL A 259 11.86 10.63 0.03
N ARG A 260 11.50 9.35 0.09
CA ARG A 260 11.23 8.52 -1.08
C ARG A 260 9.87 8.79 -1.71
N SER A 261 8.86 9.13 -0.91
CA SER A 261 7.52 9.44 -1.41
C SER A 261 6.85 10.58 -0.67
N ILE A 262 6.03 11.32 -1.42
CA ILE A 262 5.06 12.29 -0.90
C ILE A 262 3.67 11.66 -1.00
N GLU A 263 2.99 11.62 0.12
CA GLU A 263 1.63 11.13 0.27
C GLU A 263 0.64 12.32 0.18
N HIS A 264 -0.47 12.15 -0.52
CA HIS A 264 -1.52 13.14 -0.77
C HIS A 264 -1.09 14.28 -1.71
N GLY A 265 -0.07 15.05 -1.39
CA GLY A 265 0.47 16.10 -2.25
C GLY A 265 -0.51 17.20 -2.65
N THR A 266 -1.54 17.49 -1.85
CA THR A 266 -2.75 18.24 -2.23
C THR A 266 -2.50 19.59 -2.89
N LEU A 267 -1.61 20.39 -2.31
CA LEU A 267 -1.28 21.75 -2.77
C LEU A 267 0.10 21.81 -3.45
N MET A 268 0.44 20.75 -4.17
CA MET A 268 1.68 20.66 -4.94
C MET A 268 1.70 21.76 -6.02
N ASP A 269 2.70 22.63 -5.98
CA ASP A 269 2.96 23.66 -6.98
C ASP A 269 3.95 23.18 -8.06
N GLU A 270 4.23 24.01 -9.06
CA GLU A 270 5.14 23.67 -10.15
C GLU A 270 6.58 23.44 -9.69
N GLU A 271 7.01 24.13 -8.63
CA GLU A 271 8.34 23.96 -8.05
C GLU A 271 8.45 22.58 -7.37
N VAL A 272 7.44 22.19 -6.59
CA VAL A 272 7.38 20.85 -5.99
C VAL A 272 7.37 19.75 -7.06
N ILE A 273 6.57 19.91 -8.12
CA ILE A 273 6.55 18.96 -9.25
C ILE A 273 7.96 18.81 -9.84
N LYS A 274 8.64 19.92 -10.11
CA LYS A 274 10.02 19.90 -10.62
C LYS A 274 11.00 19.22 -9.66
N LEU A 275 10.89 19.50 -8.37
CA LEU A 275 11.73 18.86 -7.35
C LEU A 275 11.49 17.36 -7.29
N MET A 276 10.22 16.89 -7.34
CA MET A 276 9.90 15.46 -7.36
C MET A 276 10.53 14.74 -8.55
N ILE A 277 10.44 15.34 -9.75
CA ILE A 277 11.03 14.77 -10.96
C ILE A 277 12.57 14.72 -10.83
N THR A 278 13.19 15.81 -10.39
CA THR A 278 14.66 15.91 -10.27
C THR A 278 15.22 14.93 -9.23
N ASN A 279 14.52 14.72 -8.11
CA ASN A 279 14.97 13.84 -7.03
C ASN A 279 14.43 12.39 -7.17
N GLY A 280 13.60 12.11 -8.19
CA GLY A 280 12.99 10.79 -8.37
C GLY A 280 12.01 10.40 -7.25
N THR A 281 11.47 11.40 -6.52
CA THR A 281 10.51 11.18 -5.43
C THR A 281 9.17 10.72 -5.99
N PHE A 282 8.61 9.66 -5.42
CA PHE A 282 7.31 9.14 -5.84
C PHE A 282 6.15 9.97 -5.30
N TYR A 283 5.08 10.03 -6.05
CA TYR A 283 3.80 10.59 -5.63
C TYR A 283 2.78 9.48 -5.36
N VAL A 284 2.15 9.48 -4.19
CA VAL A 284 1.07 8.56 -3.79
C VAL A 284 -0.18 9.39 -3.53
N PRO A 285 -1.14 9.47 -4.49
CA PRO A 285 -2.14 10.54 -4.54
C PRO A 285 -3.28 10.41 -3.54
N THR A 286 -3.77 9.20 -3.27
CA THR A 286 -4.89 8.94 -2.33
C THR A 286 -6.16 9.74 -2.63
N ILE A 287 -6.55 9.84 -3.90
CA ILE A 287 -7.72 10.63 -4.32
C ILE A 287 -9.00 10.11 -3.69
N SER A 288 -9.12 8.78 -3.57
CA SER A 288 -10.26 8.11 -2.94
C SER A 288 -10.50 8.57 -1.49
N ALA A 289 -9.44 8.78 -0.72
CA ALA A 289 -9.57 9.33 0.63
C ALA A 289 -10.12 10.77 0.60
N GLY A 290 -9.62 11.60 -0.31
CA GLY A 290 -10.11 12.97 -0.48
C GLY A 290 -11.59 13.03 -0.83
N GLU A 291 -12.03 12.23 -1.81
CA GLU A 291 -13.43 12.12 -2.23
C GLU A 291 -14.32 11.59 -1.10
N PHE A 292 -13.85 10.56 -0.39
CA PHE A 292 -14.55 10.01 0.76
C PHE A 292 -14.74 11.06 1.87
N VAL A 293 -13.66 11.73 2.26
CA VAL A 293 -13.67 12.73 3.32
C VAL A 293 -14.59 13.91 2.95
N ALA A 294 -14.53 14.40 1.71
CA ALA A 294 -15.42 15.45 1.22
C ALA A 294 -16.90 15.03 1.22
N SER A 295 -17.18 13.76 0.88
CA SER A 295 -18.55 13.22 0.93
C SER A 295 -19.10 13.14 2.35
N LYS A 296 -18.30 12.71 3.32
CA LYS A 296 -18.70 12.56 4.72
C LYS A 296 -18.80 13.88 5.45
N ALA A 297 -18.07 14.91 5.04
CA ALA A 297 -18.19 16.26 5.59
C ALA A 297 -19.58 16.89 5.39
N LYS A 298 -20.35 16.40 4.42
CA LYS A 298 -21.75 16.80 4.17
C LYS A 298 -22.73 16.21 5.18
N ILE A 299 -22.31 15.25 6.00
CA ILE A 299 -23.14 14.59 7.01
C ILE A 299 -22.92 15.32 8.34
N ASP A 300 -23.99 15.87 8.90
CA ASP A 300 -23.89 16.59 10.18
C ASP A 300 -23.43 15.67 11.31
N GLY A 301 -22.49 16.16 12.11
CA GLY A 301 -21.90 15.42 13.24
C GLY A 301 -20.94 14.29 12.87
N TYR A 302 -20.67 14.04 11.57
CA TYR A 302 -19.71 13.01 11.18
C TYR A 302 -18.27 13.40 11.55
N TYR A 303 -17.89 14.65 11.33
CA TYR A 303 -16.59 15.21 11.73
C TYR A 303 -16.76 16.35 12.75
N PRO A 304 -15.77 16.58 13.63
CA PRO A 304 -15.72 17.77 14.47
C PRO A 304 -15.73 19.06 13.61
N ASP A 305 -16.27 20.16 14.16
CA ASP A 305 -16.42 21.45 13.45
C ASP A 305 -15.10 21.98 12.88
N ILE A 306 -13.97 21.79 13.58
CA ILE A 306 -12.65 22.20 13.12
C ILE A 306 -12.14 21.39 11.90
N VAL A 307 -12.66 20.18 11.70
CA VAL A 307 -12.28 19.28 10.60
C VAL A 307 -13.12 19.52 9.35
N LYS A 308 -14.42 19.76 9.50
CA LYS A 308 -15.41 19.88 8.42
C LYS A 308 -14.97 20.82 7.28
N PRO A 309 -14.54 22.07 7.52
CA PRO A 309 -14.14 22.97 6.43
C PRO A 309 -12.91 22.51 5.65
N LYS A 310 -11.98 21.80 6.30
CA LYS A 310 -10.81 21.22 5.65
C LYS A 310 -11.19 20.04 4.74
N ALA A 311 -12.11 19.22 5.24
CA ALA A 311 -12.59 18.03 4.55
C ALA A 311 -13.34 18.37 3.24
N GLU A 312 -14.17 19.42 3.24
CA GLU A 312 -14.97 19.82 2.08
C GLU A 312 -14.14 20.28 0.86
N LYS A 313 -12.89 20.73 1.09
CA LYS A 313 -12.03 21.29 0.04
C LYS A 313 -11.11 20.28 -0.59
N ILE A 314 -10.89 19.12 0.03
CA ILE A 314 -9.74 18.27 -0.29
C ILE A 314 -9.91 17.49 -1.61
N GLY A 315 -11.06 16.86 -1.87
CA GLY A 315 -11.27 15.96 -2.99
C GLY A 315 -10.99 16.61 -4.36
N PRO A 316 -11.68 17.71 -4.73
CA PRO A 316 -11.46 18.38 -6.01
C PRO A 316 -10.02 18.89 -6.18
N GLN A 317 -9.39 19.33 -5.09
CA GLN A 317 -8.01 19.81 -5.11
C GLN A 317 -7.01 18.67 -5.41
N LEU A 318 -7.18 17.50 -4.82
CA LEU A 318 -6.34 16.32 -5.08
C LEU A 318 -6.38 15.90 -6.54
N LYS A 319 -7.57 15.80 -7.16
CA LYS A 319 -7.71 15.46 -8.58
C LYS A 319 -6.99 16.45 -9.50
N ASN A 320 -7.13 17.76 -9.22
CA ASN A 320 -6.47 18.80 -10.01
C ASN A 320 -4.95 18.72 -9.91
N THR A 321 -4.42 18.52 -8.72
CA THR A 321 -2.98 18.36 -8.48
C THR A 321 -2.45 17.08 -9.13
N PHE A 322 -3.15 15.95 -8.96
CA PHE A 322 -2.81 14.70 -9.63
C PHE A 322 -2.69 14.84 -11.14
N LYS A 323 -3.68 15.48 -11.78
CA LYS A 323 -3.66 15.74 -13.23
C LYS A 323 -2.42 16.51 -13.67
N LYS A 324 -2.01 17.54 -12.91
CA LYS A 324 -0.80 18.33 -13.21
C LYS A 324 0.46 17.50 -13.05
N ALA A 325 0.59 16.77 -11.93
CA ALA A 325 1.75 15.94 -11.62
C ALA A 325 1.93 14.81 -12.66
N TYR A 326 0.84 14.11 -13.03
CA TYR A 326 0.87 13.07 -14.04
C TYR A 326 1.32 13.60 -15.41
N LYS A 327 0.72 14.72 -15.87
CA LYS A 327 1.12 15.35 -17.14
C LYS A 327 2.56 15.82 -17.17
N ALA A 328 3.12 16.22 -16.05
CA ALA A 328 4.51 16.63 -15.92
C ALA A 328 5.50 15.45 -15.86
N GLY A 329 5.02 14.22 -15.70
CA GLY A 329 5.85 13.01 -15.66
C GLY A 329 6.38 12.63 -14.27
N VAL A 330 5.74 13.08 -13.20
CA VAL A 330 6.05 12.62 -11.84
C VAL A 330 5.79 11.11 -11.75
N LYS A 331 6.67 10.35 -11.10
CA LYS A 331 6.46 8.92 -10.83
C LYS A 331 5.32 8.73 -9.85
N ILE A 332 4.24 8.07 -10.28
CA ILE A 332 3.05 7.85 -9.47
C ILE A 332 2.96 6.39 -9.06
N ALA A 333 2.90 6.12 -7.76
CA ALA A 333 2.56 4.81 -7.20
C ALA A 333 1.16 4.87 -6.59
N PHE A 334 0.38 3.83 -6.84
CA PHE A 334 -0.99 3.71 -6.37
C PHE A 334 -1.06 3.69 -4.84
N GLY A 335 -2.02 4.41 -4.26
CA GLY A 335 -2.31 4.38 -2.84
C GLY A 335 -3.63 5.07 -2.53
N THR A 336 -4.36 4.53 -1.55
CA THR A 336 -5.76 4.90 -1.29
C THR A 336 -6.00 5.63 0.01
N ASP A 337 -5.10 5.48 0.99
CA ASP A 337 -5.33 5.83 2.40
C ASP A 337 -6.55 5.10 2.99
N SER A 338 -6.78 3.82 2.56
CA SER A 338 -7.82 2.96 3.15
C SER A 338 -7.60 2.81 4.65
N GLY A 339 -8.67 3.01 5.42
CA GLY A 339 -8.67 3.30 6.85
C GLY A 339 -9.21 4.70 7.12
N VAL A 340 -8.98 5.65 6.21
CA VAL A 340 -9.76 6.88 6.04
C VAL A 340 -11.04 6.60 5.23
N SER A 341 -10.95 5.75 4.20
CA SER A 341 -12.09 5.13 3.50
C SER A 341 -12.27 3.66 3.92
N TYR A 342 -13.16 2.92 3.25
CA TYR A 342 -13.43 1.52 3.57
C TYR A 342 -12.41 0.58 2.94
N HIS A 343 -12.00 -0.44 3.71
CA HIS A 343 -11.17 -1.53 3.20
C HIS A 343 -11.97 -2.43 2.25
N GLY A 344 -11.30 -2.90 1.18
CA GLY A 344 -11.94 -3.65 0.10
C GLY A 344 -12.47 -2.79 -1.03
N GLU A 345 -12.55 -1.47 -0.86
CA GLU A 345 -12.92 -0.50 -1.90
C GLU A 345 -11.71 0.19 -2.54
N ASN A 346 -10.51 -0.31 -2.28
CA ASN A 346 -9.24 0.28 -2.74
C ASN A 346 -9.21 0.52 -4.26
N ALA A 347 -9.82 -0.35 -5.05
CA ALA A 347 -9.83 -0.25 -6.51
C ALA A 347 -10.58 0.98 -7.07
N LYS A 348 -11.39 1.67 -6.28
CA LYS A 348 -12.03 2.95 -6.68
C LYS A 348 -11.00 4.03 -7.02
N GLU A 349 -9.80 3.97 -6.46
CA GLU A 349 -8.70 4.89 -6.80
C GLU A 349 -8.36 4.85 -8.29
N PHE A 350 -8.43 3.69 -8.93
CA PHE A 350 -8.20 3.57 -10.38
C PHE A 350 -9.16 4.45 -11.18
N SER A 351 -10.44 4.42 -10.85
CA SER A 351 -11.47 5.23 -11.54
C SER A 351 -11.16 6.72 -11.38
N TYR A 352 -10.82 7.17 -10.18
CA TYR A 352 -10.46 8.57 -9.93
C TYR A 352 -9.18 9.01 -10.65
N MET A 353 -8.17 8.14 -10.73
CA MET A 353 -6.92 8.42 -11.48
C MET A 353 -7.21 8.54 -12.98
N VAL A 354 -8.05 7.66 -13.54
CA VAL A 354 -8.44 7.70 -14.96
C VAL A 354 -9.31 8.92 -15.27
N GLU A 355 -10.30 9.24 -14.42
CA GLU A 355 -11.10 10.48 -14.52
C GLU A 355 -10.22 11.74 -14.52
N ALA A 356 -9.14 11.73 -13.75
CA ALA A 356 -8.17 12.83 -13.71
C ALA A 356 -7.21 12.85 -14.91
N GLY A 357 -7.32 11.87 -15.84
CA GLY A 357 -6.63 11.85 -17.14
C GLY A 357 -5.46 10.90 -17.26
N MET A 358 -5.26 9.98 -16.31
CA MET A 358 -4.27 8.91 -16.43
C MET A 358 -4.78 7.83 -17.40
N SER A 359 -3.87 7.26 -18.20
CA SER A 359 -4.24 6.13 -19.05
C SER A 359 -4.53 4.88 -18.21
N HIS A 360 -5.45 4.02 -18.66
CA HIS A 360 -5.79 2.76 -17.96
C HIS A 360 -4.55 1.90 -17.65
N ILE A 361 -3.65 1.77 -18.62
CA ILE A 361 -2.45 0.96 -18.44
C ILE A 361 -1.48 1.59 -17.44
N ASP A 362 -1.33 2.90 -17.44
CA ASP A 362 -0.46 3.59 -16.46
C ASP A 362 -1.06 3.51 -15.04
N ALA A 363 -2.39 3.53 -14.92
CA ALA A 363 -3.07 3.30 -13.65
C ALA A 363 -2.80 1.87 -13.11
N ILE A 364 -2.88 0.83 -13.95
CA ILE A 364 -2.51 -0.54 -13.58
C ILE A 364 -1.03 -0.61 -13.19
N PHE A 365 -0.13 0.03 -13.95
CA PHE A 365 1.30 0.03 -13.65
C PHE A 365 1.60 0.74 -12.33
N SER A 366 0.85 1.78 -11.98
CA SER A 366 1.02 2.46 -10.68
C SER A 366 0.79 1.53 -9.48
N ALA A 367 -0.13 0.55 -9.63
CA ALA A 367 -0.48 -0.43 -8.60
C ALA A 367 0.27 -1.78 -8.75
N THR A 368 1.21 -1.89 -9.65
CA THR A 368 1.98 -3.11 -9.90
C THR A 368 3.46 -2.78 -9.99
N LYS A 369 4.01 -2.55 -11.18
CA LYS A 369 5.42 -2.27 -11.42
C LYS A 369 5.93 -1.07 -10.62
N THR A 370 5.27 0.08 -10.72
CA THR A 370 5.75 1.30 -10.05
C THR A 370 5.63 1.21 -8.52
N ALA A 371 4.59 0.54 -8.03
CA ALA A 371 4.46 0.26 -6.60
C ALA A 371 5.59 -0.63 -6.08
N SER A 372 5.99 -1.66 -6.85
CA SER A 372 7.12 -2.52 -6.48
C SER A 372 8.46 -1.78 -6.48
N GLU A 373 8.65 -0.82 -7.41
CA GLU A 373 9.83 0.07 -7.43
C GLU A 373 9.87 0.97 -6.19
N LEU A 374 8.71 1.52 -5.76
CA LEU A 374 8.63 2.35 -4.56
C LEU A 374 9.12 1.62 -3.31
N ILE A 375 8.75 0.35 -3.14
CA ILE A 375 9.14 -0.46 -1.97
C ILE A 375 10.41 -1.28 -2.21
N GLU A 376 11.14 -1.06 -3.32
CA GLU A 376 12.41 -1.75 -3.66
C GLU A 376 12.28 -3.28 -3.74
N LYS A 377 11.15 -3.74 -4.30
CA LYS A 377 10.84 -5.16 -4.50
C LYS A 377 10.54 -5.50 -5.97
N GLN A 378 11.01 -4.66 -6.90
CA GLN A 378 10.82 -4.86 -8.34
C GLN A 378 11.43 -6.16 -8.86
N ASP A 379 12.39 -6.75 -8.16
CA ASP A 379 13.00 -8.03 -8.55
C ASP A 379 12.11 -9.24 -8.19
N ASP A 380 11.24 -9.09 -7.21
CA ASP A 380 10.36 -10.16 -6.72
C ASP A 380 8.88 -9.97 -7.08
N LEU A 381 8.40 -8.72 -7.23
CA LEU A 381 6.98 -8.35 -7.29
C LEU A 381 6.67 -7.43 -8.48
N GLY A 382 5.38 -7.19 -8.72
CA GLY A 382 4.87 -6.15 -9.60
C GLY A 382 4.71 -6.54 -11.07
N THR A 383 5.24 -7.69 -11.49
CA THR A 383 5.10 -8.21 -12.86
C THR A 383 4.89 -9.73 -12.86
N ILE A 384 4.28 -10.26 -13.93
CA ILE A 384 4.18 -11.70 -14.18
C ILE A 384 5.34 -12.10 -15.11
N GLU A 385 6.45 -12.52 -14.50
CA GLU A 385 7.68 -12.92 -15.18
C GLU A 385 8.34 -14.09 -14.45
N LYS A 386 9.16 -14.83 -15.19
CA LYS A 386 9.99 -15.90 -14.62
C LYS A 386 10.84 -15.40 -13.46
N GLY A 387 10.84 -16.15 -12.36
CA GLY A 387 11.58 -15.84 -11.13
C GLY A 387 10.83 -14.99 -10.11
N LYS A 388 9.74 -14.31 -10.52
CA LYS A 388 8.92 -13.50 -9.63
C LYS A 388 8.05 -14.35 -8.69
N ILE A 389 7.60 -13.75 -7.62
CA ILE A 389 6.61 -14.36 -6.71
C ILE A 389 5.27 -14.43 -7.43
N ALA A 390 4.59 -15.57 -7.31
CA ALA A 390 3.30 -15.81 -7.91
C ALA A 390 2.18 -15.08 -7.13
N ASP A 391 2.11 -13.78 -7.32
CA ASP A 391 1.02 -12.90 -6.93
C ASP A 391 0.23 -12.55 -8.20
N VAL A 392 -0.96 -13.13 -8.36
CA VAL A 392 -1.74 -13.08 -9.60
C VAL A 392 -3.21 -12.85 -9.27
N ILE A 393 -3.86 -11.96 -10.00
CA ILE A 393 -5.32 -11.78 -9.91
C ILE A 393 -5.97 -11.91 -11.28
N ALA A 394 -7.29 -12.13 -11.30
CA ALA A 394 -8.05 -12.08 -12.55
C ALA A 394 -9.38 -11.34 -12.37
N VAL A 395 -9.78 -10.68 -13.45
CA VAL A 395 -11.04 -9.92 -13.55
C VAL A 395 -11.84 -10.33 -14.77
N ARG A 396 -13.16 -10.11 -14.72
CA ARG A 396 -14.02 -10.24 -15.92
C ARG A 396 -13.85 -9.00 -16.80
N GLY A 397 -13.78 -9.21 -18.12
CA GLY A 397 -13.65 -8.11 -19.06
C GLY A 397 -12.21 -7.61 -19.24
N ASN A 398 -12.08 -6.40 -19.78
CA ASN A 398 -10.78 -5.81 -20.12
C ASN A 398 -10.59 -4.47 -19.36
N PRO A 399 -9.68 -4.40 -18.37
CA PRO A 399 -9.45 -3.18 -17.59
C PRO A 399 -8.86 -2.02 -18.43
N LEU A 400 -8.33 -2.31 -19.64
CA LEU A 400 -7.87 -1.25 -20.56
C LEU A 400 -9.01 -0.57 -21.30
N GLN A 401 -10.21 -1.16 -21.30
CA GLN A 401 -11.42 -0.58 -21.88
C GLN A 401 -12.34 0.01 -20.81
N LYS A 402 -12.39 -0.65 -19.64
CA LYS A 402 -13.22 -0.25 -18.50
C LYS A 402 -12.45 -0.55 -17.22
N ILE A 403 -11.90 0.49 -16.60
CA ILE A 403 -11.03 0.34 -15.44
C ILE A 403 -11.76 -0.19 -14.19
N GLU A 404 -13.06 0.09 -14.09
CA GLU A 404 -13.92 -0.29 -12.97
C GLU A 404 -14.07 -1.82 -12.81
N VAL A 405 -13.72 -2.63 -13.83
CA VAL A 405 -13.70 -4.10 -13.68
C VAL A 405 -12.70 -4.55 -12.61
N LEU A 406 -11.72 -3.71 -12.24
CA LEU A 406 -10.79 -3.96 -11.14
C LEU A 406 -11.46 -3.91 -9.76
N GLU A 407 -12.66 -3.35 -9.65
CA GLU A 407 -13.44 -3.36 -8.40
C GLU A 407 -14.06 -4.74 -8.12
N GLU A 408 -14.12 -5.63 -9.14
CA GLU A 408 -14.72 -6.96 -9.06
C GLU A 408 -13.71 -8.07 -9.39
N VAL A 409 -12.66 -8.17 -8.60
CA VAL A 409 -11.67 -9.25 -8.74
C VAL A 409 -12.31 -10.60 -8.44
N VAL A 410 -12.18 -11.57 -9.34
CA VAL A 410 -12.79 -12.91 -9.22
C VAL A 410 -11.80 -14.01 -8.83
N PHE A 411 -10.52 -13.77 -9.04
CA PHE A 411 -9.45 -14.70 -8.65
C PHE A 411 -8.32 -13.96 -7.95
N VAL A 412 -7.82 -14.50 -6.84
CA VAL A 412 -6.69 -13.95 -6.08
C VAL A 412 -5.74 -15.08 -5.69
N MET A 413 -4.53 -14.99 -6.18
CA MET A 413 -3.39 -15.81 -5.74
C MET A 413 -2.33 -14.90 -5.12
N LYS A 414 -1.84 -15.23 -3.94
CA LYS A 414 -0.72 -14.57 -3.27
C LYS A 414 0.30 -15.62 -2.85
N ASN A 415 1.55 -15.40 -3.22
CA ASN A 415 2.65 -16.30 -2.88
C ASN A 415 2.38 -17.75 -3.33
N GLY A 416 1.78 -17.92 -4.53
CA GLY A 416 1.41 -19.23 -5.09
C GLY A 416 0.18 -19.89 -4.47
N LYS A 417 -0.41 -19.30 -3.42
CA LYS A 417 -1.61 -19.83 -2.75
C LYS A 417 -2.87 -19.09 -3.20
N ILE A 418 -3.90 -19.84 -3.55
CA ILE A 418 -5.21 -19.30 -3.93
C ILE A 418 -5.99 -18.90 -2.68
N TYR A 419 -6.50 -17.67 -2.67
CA TYR A 419 -7.34 -17.12 -1.59
C TYR A 419 -8.77 -16.87 -2.06
N LYS A 420 -8.97 -16.60 -3.36
CA LYS A 420 -10.28 -16.38 -3.97
C LYS A 420 -10.32 -17.06 -5.33
N ASN A 421 -11.40 -17.80 -5.62
CA ASN A 421 -11.66 -18.36 -6.93
C ASN A 421 -13.18 -18.42 -7.19
N LEU A 422 -13.71 -17.45 -7.95
CA LEU A 422 -15.10 -17.30 -8.36
C LEU A 422 -15.24 -17.47 -9.88
N THR A 423 -14.35 -18.26 -10.48
CA THR A 423 -14.29 -18.45 -11.95
C THR A 423 -15.06 -19.66 -12.45
N LYS A 424 -15.69 -20.39 -11.55
CA LYS A 424 -16.53 -21.59 -11.86
C LYS A 424 -17.94 -21.20 -12.21
#